data_270105042a5d603315d2133b4bb07081
#
_entry.id   270105042a5d603315d2133b4bb07081
#
_cell.length_a   1.000
_cell.length_b   1.000
_cell.length_c   1.000
_cell.angle_alpha   90.00
_cell.angle_beta   90.00
_cell.angle_gamma   90.00
#
_symmetry.space_group_name_H-M   'P 1'
#
loop_
_entity.id
_entity.type
_entity.pdbx_description
1 polymer ?
#
loop_
_entity_poly.entity_id
_entity_poly.type
_entity_poly.pdbx_seq_one_letter_code
_entity_poly.pdbx_strand_id
1 'polypeptide(L)'
;KNVAGKLVLLVWGRVTGVAVDPMEKKPLYHFLPGSPILSMGTVGCNFGCEFCQNFLESQKSKEKGIRVEELGEEVRSTDLVEYGVKNKIPAIAFTYNEPTIFSEWAVEVMKVAKKKGIRGVFVTNGYMSRETLDYLDNYIDAYNIDLKSFSDKFYQEVCRAKLKPVLNNIEEIYKRKKWVEVTTLIIPGKNDSKKELKQIAKFLANISKDIVWHVSAFHPNYRMLDAESTSYEKLQEAVEVGKEAGLRYVYAG
;
A
#
# COMPACT_ATOMS: atom_id res chain seq x y z
N LYS A 1 9.37 7.22 -18.26
CA LYS A 1 10.06 7.13 -19.55
C LYS A 1 11.11 8.23 -19.66
N ASN A 2 12.29 7.90 -20.16
CA ASN A 2 13.29 8.94 -20.47
C ASN A 2 12.94 9.58 -21.82
N VAL A 3 12.72 10.88 -21.83
CA VAL A 3 12.48 11.69 -23.02
C VAL A 3 13.52 12.81 -23.06
N ALA A 4 14.44 12.74 -24.01
CA ALA A 4 15.52 13.72 -24.16
C ALA A 4 16.29 14.01 -22.85
N GLY A 5 16.65 12.98 -22.10
CA GLY A 5 17.39 13.10 -20.84
C GLY A 5 16.53 13.43 -19.60
N LYS A 6 15.23 13.65 -19.75
CA LYS A 6 14.31 13.92 -18.66
C LYS A 6 13.45 12.70 -18.35
N LEU A 7 13.31 12.37 -17.08
CA LEU A 7 12.37 11.34 -16.62
C LEU A 7 10.96 11.93 -16.65
N VAL A 8 10.07 11.31 -17.44
CA VAL A 8 8.67 11.72 -17.60
C VAL A 8 7.76 10.65 -17.02
N LEU A 9 6.84 11.03 -16.15
CA LEU A 9 5.79 10.18 -15.62
C LEU A 9 4.69 10.02 -16.69
N LEU A 10 4.51 8.80 -17.20
CA LEU A 10 3.54 8.54 -18.29
C LEU A 10 2.08 8.49 -17.80
N VAL A 11 1.88 8.25 -16.50
CA VAL A 11 0.54 8.15 -15.87
C VAL A 11 0.13 9.44 -15.15
N TRP A 12 0.78 10.56 -15.45
CA TRP A 12 0.45 11.86 -14.86
C TRP A 12 -1.01 12.23 -15.12
N GLY A 13 -1.78 12.40 -14.03
CA GLY A 13 -3.19 12.74 -14.13
C GLY A 13 -4.10 11.64 -14.70
N ARG A 14 -3.58 10.44 -14.95
CA ARG A 14 -4.36 9.32 -15.51
C ARG A 14 -4.67 8.29 -14.44
N VAL A 15 -5.94 8.19 -14.08
CA VAL A 15 -6.44 7.26 -13.05
C VAL A 15 -7.14 6.07 -13.70
N THR A 16 -6.94 4.88 -13.14
CA THR A 16 -7.63 3.65 -13.58
C THR A 16 -8.85 3.34 -12.72
N GLY A 17 -8.97 4.00 -11.59
CA GLY A 17 -10.13 3.88 -10.71
C GLY A 17 -10.15 5.01 -9.69
N VAL A 18 -11.36 5.53 -9.44
CA VAL A 18 -11.66 6.48 -8.36
C VAL A 18 -12.89 5.96 -7.61
N ALA A 19 -12.79 5.86 -6.30
CA ALA A 19 -13.90 5.43 -5.46
C ALA A 19 -13.91 6.16 -4.12
N VAL A 20 -15.08 6.30 -3.52
CA VAL A 20 -15.22 6.69 -2.12
C VAL A 20 -15.44 5.41 -1.32
N ASP A 21 -14.52 5.11 -0.43
CA ASP A 21 -14.52 3.91 0.40
C ASP A 21 -14.57 4.28 1.89
N PRO A 22 -14.97 3.39 2.79
CA PRO A 22 -14.65 3.51 4.21
C PRO A 22 -13.13 3.49 4.41
N MET A 23 -12.62 4.23 5.41
CA MET A 23 -11.19 4.28 5.76
C MET A 23 -10.66 2.87 6.04
N GLU A 24 -11.44 2.04 6.69
CA GLU A 24 -11.10 0.67 7.07
C GLU A 24 -10.83 -0.24 5.86
N LYS A 25 -11.39 0.08 4.68
CA LYS A 25 -11.09 -0.64 3.43
C LYS A 25 -9.66 -0.37 2.92
N LYS A 26 -8.96 0.61 3.49
CA LYS A 26 -7.54 0.89 3.23
C LYS A 26 -6.61 0.29 4.29
N PRO A 27 -7.00 -0.77 4.96
CA PRO A 27 -6.65 -1.25 6.32
C PRO A 27 -6.02 -0.17 7.20
N LEU A 28 -6.80 0.88 7.46
CA LEU A 28 -6.48 1.96 8.40
C LEU A 28 -7.61 2.05 9.42
N TYR A 29 -7.48 1.29 10.52
CA TYR A 29 -8.52 1.17 11.53
C TYR A 29 -8.43 2.21 12.63
N HIS A 30 -7.25 2.79 12.81
CA HIS A 30 -6.99 3.78 13.85
C HIS A 30 -6.69 5.18 13.30
N PHE A 31 -6.64 5.34 11.98
CA PHE A 31 -6.49 6.65 11.33
C PHE A 31 -7.85 7.12 10.80
N LEU A 32 -8.42 8.18 11.39
CA LEU A 32 -9.73 8.74 11.04
C LEU A 32 -10.83 7.66 10.94
N PRO A 33 -11.03 6.81 11.96
CA PRO A 33 -11.96 5.68 11.92
C PRO A 33 -13.39 6.13 11.61
N GLY A 34 -14.11 5.30 10.80
CA GLY A 34 -15.48 5.59 10.36
C GLY A 34 -15.63 6.68 9.32
N SER A 35 -14.52 7.26 8.84
CA SER A 35 -14.57 8.33 7.85
C SER A 35 -14.52 7.79 6.41
N PRO A 36 -15.16 8.50 5.44
CA PRO A 36 -14.94 8.20 4.03
C PRO A 36 -13.54 8.63 3.58
N ILE A 37 -13.00 7.95 2.57
CA ILE A 37 -11.74 8.30 1.92
C ILE A 37 -11.90 8.24 0.40
N LEU A 38 -11.41 9.26 -0.31
CA LEU A 38 -11.36 9.26 -1.77
C LEU A 38 -10.13 8.48 -2.22
N SER A 39 -10.36 7.34 -2.85
CA SER A 39 -9.32 6.40 -3.27
C SER A 39 -9.05 6.49 -4.75
N MET A 40 -7.79 6.47 -5.15
CA MET A 40 -7.40 6.48 -6.55
C MET A 40 -6.11 5.71 -6.81
N GLY A 41 -6.01 5.19 -8.02
CA GLY A 41 -4.82 4.52 -8.52
C GLY A 41 -4.54 4.84 -9.98
N THR A 42 -3.36 4.47 -10.43
CA THR A 42 -2.90 4.60 -11.81
C THR A 42 -2.53 3.22 -12.36
N VAL A 43 -1.74 3.15 -13.43
CA VAL A 43 -1.24 1.89 -13.97
C VAL A 43 0.23 1.69 -13.60
N GLY A 44 0.57 0.45 -13.22
CA GLY A 44 1.93 0.02 -12.96
C GLY A 44 2.24 -0.21 -11.49
N CYS A 45 3.33 -0.93 -11.26
CA CYS A 45 3.87 -1.23 -9.93
C CYS A 45 5.35 -1.56 -10.05
N ASN A 46 6.15 -1.16 -9.07
CA ASN A 46 7.56 -1.52 -8.98
C ASN A 46 7.79 -2.98 -8.52
N PHE A 47 6.73 -3.69 -8.05
CA PHE A 47 6.74 -5.12 -7.75
C PHE A 47 6.12 -5.96 -8.88
N GLY A 48 6.40 -7.28 -8.85
CA GLY A 48 5.84 -8.27 -9.76
C GLY A 48 5.16 -9.42 -9.02
N CYS A 49 4.38 -9.13 -7.97
CA CYS A 49 3.76 -10.13 -7.11
C CYS A 49 2.88 -11.11 -7.88
N GLU A 50 3.12 -12.41 -7.71
CA GLU A 50 2.37 -13.47 -8.39
C GLU A 50 0.93 -13.63 -7.90
N PHE A 51 0.65 -13.13 -6.69
CA PHE A 51 -0.65 -13.13 -6.02
C PHE A 51 -1.42 -11.81 -6.11
N CYS A 52 -1.06 -10.92 -7.03
CA CYS A 52 -1.61 -9.57 -7.06
C CYS A 52 -3.11 -9.56 -7.38
N GLN A 53 -3.95 -9.09 -6.45
CA GLN A 53 -5.39 -8.96 -6.67
C GLN A 53 -5.72 -7.86 -7.69
N ASN A 54 -4.90 -6.79 -7.73
CA ASN A 54 -5.05 -5.68 -8.66
C ASN A 54 -4.09 -5.81 -9.85
N PHE A 55 -3.95 -7.02 -10.41
CA PHE A 55 -2.96 -7.27 -11.47
C PHE A 55 -3.28 -6.52 -12.76
N LEU A 56 -4.54 -6.24 -13.04
CA LEU A 56 -4.94 -5.47 -14.21
C LEU A 56 -4.38 -4.04 -14.17
N GLU A 57 -4.39 -3.38 -13.00
CA GLU A 57 -3.80 -2.07 -12.84
C GLU A 57 -2.28 -2.15 -12.67
N SER A 58 -1.79 -3.07 -11.85
CA SER A 58 -0.40 -3.09 -11.42
C SER A 58 0.57 -3.74 -12.42
N GLN A 59 0.14 -4.71 -13.23
CA GLN A 59 1.03 -5.49 -14.10
C GLN A 59 0.84 -5.21 -15.59
N LYS A 60 -0.31 -4.67 -16.00
CA LYS A 60 -0.65 -4.45 -17.42
C LYS A 60 0.37 -3.59 -18.16
N SER A 61 0.97 -2.62 -17.49
CA SER A 61 2.04 -1.78 -18.05
C SER A 61 3.30 -2.55 -18.49
N LYS A 62 3.45 -3.81 -18.08
CA LYS A 62 4.58 -4.69 -18.39
C LYS A 62 4.31 -5.59 -19.60
N GLU A 63 3.10 -5.59 -20.14
CA GLU A 63 2.72 -6.39 -21.30
C GLU A 63 3.22 -5.74 -22.60
N LYS A 64 3.60 -6.58 -23.58
CA LYS A 64 4.05 -6.08 -24.89
C LYS A 64 2.91 -5.37 -25.63
N GLY A 65 3.21 -4.26 -26.26
CA GLY A 65 2.26 -3.49 -27.07
C GLY A 65 1.33 -2.57 -26.29
N ILE A 66 1.39 -2.60 -24.98
CA ILE A 66 0.59 -1.68 -24.16
C ILE A 66 1.22 -0.28 -24.17
N ARG A 67 0.42 0.69 -24.53
CA ARG A 67 0.75 2.12 -24.40
C ARG A 67 0.17 2.64 -23.10
N VAL A 68 1.03 2.78 -22.10
CA VAL A 68 0.65 3.17 -20.73
C VAL A 68 -0.08 4.51 -20.70
N GLU A 69 0.34 5.44 -21.57
CA GLU A 69 -0.26 6.75 -21.75
C GLU A 69 -1.70 6.73 -22.31
N GLU A 70 -2.18 5.59 -22.77
CA GLU A 70 -3.56 5.40 -23.24
C GLU A 70 -4.47 4.74 -22.19
N LEU A 71 -3.88 4.30 -21.07
CA LEU A 71 -4.64 3.64 -20.01
C LEU A 71 -5.16 4.66 -18.99
N GLY A 72 -6.37 4.40 -18.48
CA GLY A 72 -7.02 5.26 -17.50
C GLY A 72 -7.61 6.54 -18.10
N GLU A 73 -8.30 7.27 -17.26
CA GLU A 73 -8.98 8.54 -17.61
C GLU A 73 -8.18 9.73 -17.08
N GLU A 74 -8.16 10.83 -17.83
CA GLU A 74 -7.51 12.06 -17.38
C GLU A 74 -8.37 12.76 -16.34
N VAL A 75 -7.75 13.08 -15.19
CA VAL A 75 -8.39 13.78 -14.09
C VAL A 75 -7.46 14.90 -13.60
N ARG A 76 -7.99 16.10 -13.46
CA ARG A 76 -7.23 17.21 -12.89
C ARG A 76 -7.16 17.08 -11.36
N SER A 77 -6.01 17.39 -10.79
CA SER A 77 -5.81 17.41 -9.34
C SER A 77 -6.83 18.28 -8.59
N THR A 78 -7.23 19.41 -9.21
CA THR A 78 -8.24 20.32 -8.68
C THR A 78 -9.62 19.69 -8.57
N ASP A 79 -10.04 18.93 -9.59
CA ASP A 79 -11.38 18.32 -9.64
C ASP A 79 -11.53 17.24 -8.54
N LEU A 80 -10.47 16.45 -8.32
CA LEU A 80 -10.43 15.47 -7.23
C LEU A 80 -10.57 16.13 -5.86
N VAL A 81 -9.86 17.24 -5.66
CA VAL A 81 -9.90 17.95 -4.38
C VAL A 81 -11.24 18.66 -4.19
N GLU A 82 -11.80 19.27 -5.21
CA GLU A 82 -13.11 19.91 -5.17
C GLU A 82 -14.21 18.89 -4.86
N TYR A 83 -14.13 17.69 -5.47
CA TYR A 83 -15.02 16.58 -5.15
C TYR A 83 -14.91 16.18 -3.67
N GLY A 84 -13.69 16.04 -3.15
CA GLY A 84 -13.44 15.72 -1.73
C GLY A 84 -14.04 16.78 -0.79
N VAL A 85 -13.80 18.06 -1.08
CA VAL A 85 -14.35 19.17 -0.29
C VAL A 85 -15.88 19.18 -0.31
N LYS A 86 -16.49 19.09 -1.52
CA LYS A 86 -17.94 19.09 -1.71
C LYS A 86 -18.62 17.96 -0.92
N ASN A 87 -18.00 16.80 -0.88
CA ASN A 87 -18.54 15.62 -0.21
C ASN A 87 -18.02 15.43 1.23
N LYS A 88 -17.31 16.42 1.78
CA LYS A 88 -16.76 16.40 3.15
C LYS A 88 -15.87 15.19 3.43
N ILE A 89 -15.09 14.77 2.43
CA ILE A 89 -14.16 13.64 2.54
C ILE A 89 -12.85 14.13 3.18
N PRO A 90 -12.46 13.63 4.36
CA PRO A 90 -11.31 14.18 5.10
C PRO A 90 -9.95 13.70 4.58
N ALA A 91 -9.89 12.68 3.72
CA ALA A 91 -8.65 12.11 3.26
C ALA A 91 -8.70 11.61 1.80
N ILE A 92 -7.54 11.61 1.15
CA ILE A 92 -7.30 11.04 -0.18
C ILE A 92 -6.29 9.90 -0.04
N ALA A 93 -6.62 8.71 -0.55
CA ALA A 93 -5.73 7.55 -0.62
C ALA A 93 -5.21 7.34 -2.05
N PHE A 94 -3.90 7.27 -2.17
CA PHE A 94 -3.21 6.76 -3.34
C PHE A 94 -2.98 5.26 -3.12
N THR A 95 -3.63 4.42 -3.96
CA THR A 95 -3.81 2.98 -3.70
C THR A 95 -4.04 2.18 -4.98
N TYR A 96 -4.53 0.94 -4.88
CA TYR A 96 -4.82 -0.05 -5.92
C TYR A 96 -3.58 -0.63 -6.59
N ASN A 97 -2.71 0.22 -7.15
CA ASN A 97 -1.37 -0.13 -7.59
C ASN A 97 -0.32 0.40 -6.58
N GLU A 98 0.88 0.71 -7.01
CA GLU A 98 1.91 1.25 -6.11
C GLU A 98 2.04 2.78 -6.25
N PRO A 99 1.68 3.55 -5.22
CA PRO A 99 1.72 5.01 -5.31
C PRO A 99 3.13 5.61 -5.40
N THR A 100 4.16 4.89 -4.99
CA THR A 100 5.56 5.34 -5.13
C THR A 100 5.91 5.68 -6.57
N ILE A 101 5.35 4.94 -7.56
CA ILE A 101 5.69 5.15 -8.98
C ILE A 101 5.07 6.41 -9.59
N PHE A 102 4.10 7.03 -8.90
CA PHE A 102 3.46 8.28 -9.31
C PHE A 102 3.46 9.34 -8.20
N SER A 103 4.48 9.32 -7.35
CA SER A 103 4.64 10.22 -6.20
C SER A 103 4.55 11.70 -6.60
N GLU A 104 5.07 12.08 -7.76
CA GLU A 104 5.06 13.46 -8.23
C GLU A 104 3.63 13.96 -8.46
N TRP A 105 2.76 13.14 -9.05
CA TRP A 105 1.37 13.49 -9.23
C TRP A 105 0.60 13.45 -7.90
N ALA A 106 0.88 12.47 -7.04
CA ALA A 106 0.30 12.42 -5.70
C ALA A 106 0.61 13.72 -4.91
N VAL A 107 1.85 14.19 -4.98
CA VAL A 107 2.25 15.47 -4.36
C VAL A 107 1.52 16.66 -4.97
N GLU A 108 1.31 16.68 -6.29
CA GLU A 108 0.53 17.75 -6.94
C GLU A 108 -0.90 17.80 -6.38
N VAL A 109 -1.57 16.65 -6.31
CA VAL A 109 -2.91 16.56 -5.70
C VAL A 109 -2.89 17.05 -4.26
N MET A 110 -1.92 16.59 -3.47
CA MET A 110 -1.83 16.95 -2.06
C MET A 110 -1.44 18.40 -1.79
N LYS A 111 -0.72 19.07 -2.68
CA LYS A 111 -0.48 20.53 -2.59
C LYS A 111 -1.77 21.33 -2.57
N VAL A 112 -2.79 20.89 -3.31
CA VAL A 112 -4.11 21.52 -3.32
C VAL A 112 -4.95 21.05 -2.14
N ALA A 113 -4.96 19.73 -1.88
CA ALA A 113 -5.76 19.07 -0.85
C ALA A 113 -5.43 19.56 0.56
N LYS A 114 -4.15 19.70 0.90
CA LYS A 114 -3.73 20.16 2.25
C LYS A 114 -4.17 21.59 2.56
N LYS A 115 -4.28 22.46 1.58
CA LYS A 115 -4.84 23.82 1.76
C LYS A 115 -6.32 23.80 2.13
N LYS A 116 -7.00 22.68 1.89
CA LYS A 116 -8.40 22.43 2.25
C LYS A 116 -8.56 21.54 3.49
N GLY A 117 -7.47 21.21 4.19
CA GLY A 117 -7.48 20.36 5.39
C GLY A 117 -7.62 18.87 5.12
N ILE A 118 -7.52 18.43 3.85
CA ILE A 118 -7.60 17.02 3.46
C ILE A 118 -6.26 16.33 3.72
N ARG A 119 -6.31 15.14 4.32
CA ARG A 119 -5.14 14.31 4.66
C ARG A 119 -4.73 13.42 3.49
N GLY A 120 -3.42 13.17 3.37
CA GLY A 120 -2.85 12.26 2.38
C GLY A 120 -2.56 10.89 2.98
N VAL A 121 -2.94 9.84 2.24
CA VAL A 121 -2.76 8.44 2.62
C VAL A 121 -2.08 7.66 1.50
N PHE A 122 -1.06 6.86 1.84
CA PHE A 122 -0.46 5.86 0.95
C PHE A 122 -0.82 4.46 1.41
N VAL A 123 -1.39 3.65 0.51
CA VAL A 123 -1.46 2.19 0.64
C VAL A 123 -0.40 1.63 -0.29
N THR A 124 0.69 1.14 0.26
CA THR A 124 1.96 0.96 -0.47
C THR A 124 2.67 -0.35 -0.08
N ASN A 125 3.47 -0.87 -1.00
CA ASN A 125 4.40 -1.95 -0.69
C ASN A 125 5.64 -1.50 0.11
N GLY A 126 5.76 -0.20 0.41
CA GLY A 126 6.84 0.36 1.20
C GLY A 126 8.21 0.39 0.52
N TYR A 127 8.30 0.08 -0.78
CA TYR A 127 9.56 -0.01 -1.51
C TYR A 127 9.89 1.29 -2.24
N MET A 128 10.40 2.24 -1.49
CA MET A 128 10.75 3.56 -1.98
C MET A 128 12.13 4.00 -1.47
N SER A 129 12.77 4.93 -2.17
CA SER A 129 14.05 5.49 -1.75
C SER A 129 13.86 6.53 -0.62
N ARG A 130 14.96 6.89 0.04
CA ARG A 130 14.94 7.93 1.08
C ARG A 130 14.52 9.28 0.49
N GLU A 131 15.00 9.60 -0.71
CA GLU A 131 14.64 10.84 -1.42
C GLU A 131 13.14 10.90 -1.71
N THR A 132 12.52 9.76 -2.05
CA THR A 132 11.06 9.68 -2.21
C THR A 132 10.34 9.92 -0.89
N LEU A 133 10.81 9.33 0.22
CA LEU A 133 10.25 9.60 1.55
C LEU A 133 10.39 11.08 1.94
N ASP A 134 11.55 11.69 1.68
CA ASP A 134 11.78 13.11 1.94
C ASP A 134 10.84 13.99 1.11
N TYR A 135 10.63 13.63 -0.15
CA TYR A 135 9.71 14.33 -1.06
C TYR A 135 8.24 14.25 -0.62
N LEU A 136 7.83 13.11 -0.06
CA LEU A 136 6.46 12.84 0.41
C LEU A 136 6.18 13.41 1.81
N ASP A 137 7.21 13.74 2.58
CA ASP A 137 7.12 13.96 4.03
C ASP A 137 6.07 15.01 4.43
N ASN A 138 6.00 16.13 3.71
CA ASN A 138 5.04 17.19 3.99
C ASN A 138 3.62 16.89 3.47
N TYR A 139 3.42 15.83 2.70
CA TYR A 139 2.19 15.61 1.96
C TYR A 139 1.40 14.39 2.44
N ILE A 140 2.08 13.33 2.88
CA ILE A 140 1.46 12.10 3.32
C ILE A 140 1.45 12.04 4.86
N ASP A 141 0.28 11.82 5.41
CA ASP A 141 0.01 11.83 6.86
C ASP A 141 -0.03 10.40 7.41
N ALA A 142 -0.52 9.43 6.62
CA ALA A 142 -0.67 8.04 7.03
C ALA A 142 -0.25 7.05 5.94
N TYR A 143 0.26 5.91 6.37
CA TYR A 143 0.69 4.81 5.52
C TYR A 143 0.06 3.51 6.01
N ASN A 144 -0.58 2.76 5.10
CA ASN A 144 -0.73 1.33 5.25
C ASN A 144 0.35 0.65 4.41
N ILE A 145 1.22 -0.14 5.05
CA ILE A 145 2.38 -0.74 4.39
C ILE A 145 2.22 -2.24 4.32
N ASP A 146 2.28 -2.78 3.12
CA ASP A 146 2.28 -4.23 2.89
C ASP A 146 3.63 -4.86 3.25
N LEU A 147 3.79 -5.41 4.44
CA LEU A 147 4.88 -6.31 4.78
C LEU A 147 4.49 -7.74 4.38
N LYS A 148 4.83 -8.12 3.16
CA LYS A 148 4.29 -9.32 2.52
C LYS A 148 4.88 -10.63 3.04
N SER A 149 6.07 -10.60 3.64
CA SER A 149 6.79 -11.75 4.19
C SER A 149 7.98 -11.28 5.01
N PHE A 150 8.55 -12.14 5.85
CA PHE A 150 9.84 -11.89 6.52
C PHE A 150 11.00 -12.66 5.87
N SER A 151 10.78 -13.19 4.66
CA SER A 151 11.74 -13.95 3.87
C SER A 151 12.21 -13.16 2.64
N ASP A 152 13.52 -12.88 2.53
CA ASP A 152 14.08 -12.23 1.34
C ASP A 152 13.92 -13.12 0.10
N LYS A 153 13.97 -14.46 0.27
CA LYS A 153 13.69 -15.42 -0.80
C LYS A 153 12.27 -15.24 -1.35
N PHE A 154 11.24 -15.13 -0.48
CA PHE A 154 9.87 -14.84 -0.89
C PHE A 154 9.79 -13.53 -1.68
N TYR A 155 10.41 -12.46 -1.17
CA TYR A 155 10.44 -11.18 -1.88
C TYR A 155 11.08 -11.28 -3.26
N GLN A 156 12.19 -12.01 -3.39
CA GLN A 156 12.88 -12.16 -4.68
C GLN A 156 12.07 -13.02 -5.67
N GLU A 157 11.59 -14.18 -5.24
CA GLU A 157 10.96 -15.16 -6.11
C GLU A 157 9.50 -14.81 -6.45
N VAL A 158 8.73 -14.31 -5.46
CA VAL A 158 7.28 -14.11 -5.58
C VAL A 158 6.91 -12.65 -5.85
N CYS A 159 7.66 -11.70 -5.27
CA CYS A 159 7.37 -10.27 -5.42
C CYS A 159 8.29 -9.55 -6.41
N ARG A 160 9.39 -10.18 -6.82
CA ARG A 160 10.44 -9.58 -7.68
C ARG A 160 11.08 -8.33 -7.04
N ALA A 161 11.33 -8.39 -5.75
CA ALA A 161 11.81 -7.29 -4.92
C ALA A 161 12.80 -7.77 -3.84
N LYS A 162 13.10 -6.94 -2.86
CA LYS A 162 13.93 -7.26 -1.69
C LYS A 162 13.20 -6.86 -0.41
N LEU A 163 13.35 -7.64 0.66
CA LEU A 163 12.72 -7.40 1.97
C LEU A 163 13.29 -6.16 2.67
N LYS A 164 14.62 -6.04 2.71
CA LYS A 164 15.31 -5.03 3.54
C LYS A 164 14.85 -3.58 3.33
N PRO A 165 14.63 -3.08 2.09
CA PRO A 165 14.11 -1.72 1.89
C PRO A 165 12.75 -1.50 2.53
N VAL A 166 11.86 -2.51 2.52
CA VAL A 166 10.52 -2.41 3.13
C VAL A 166 10.63 -2.29 4.65
N LEU A 167 11.44 -3.15 5.28
CA LEU A 167 11.67 -3.08 6.74
C LEU A 167 12.25 -1.71 7.15
N ASN A 168 13.28 -1.24 6.44
CA ASN A 168 13.89 0.05 6.72
C ASN A 168 12.88 1.20 6.61
N ASN A 169 11.97 1.14 5.62
CA ASN A 169 10.98 2.19 5.40
C ASN A 169 9.86 2.17 6.44
N ILE A 170 9.43 1.01 6.93
CA ILE A 170 8.49 0.93 8.05
C ILE A 170 9.07 1.65 9.28
N GLU A 171 10.34 1.36 9.63
CA GLU A 171 11.02 2.03 10.74
C GLU A 171 11.17 3.54 10.51
N GLU A 172 11.62 3.94 9.32
CA GLU A 172 11.88 5.34 8.99
C GLU A 172 10.59 6.17 9.00
N ILE A 173 9.50 5.66 8.41
CA ILE A 173 8.20 6.33 8.38
C ILE A 173 7.65 6.50 9.81
N TYR A 174 7.79 5.48 10.66
CA TYR A 174 7.43 5.58 12.06
C TYR A 174 8.27 6.63 12.81
N LYS A 175 9.59 6.66 12.60
CA LYS A 175 10.51 7.66 13.19
C LYS A 175 10.15 9.09 12.78
N ARG A 176 9.62 9.30 11.57
CA ARG A 176 9.09 10.58 11.06
C ARG A 176 7.75 10.99 11.68
N LYS A 177 7.24 10.22 12.64
CA LYS A 177 5.96 10.48 13.31
C LYS A 177 4.76 10.47 12.36
N LYS A 178 4.84 9.73 11.27
CA LYS A 178 3.69 9.45 10.41
C LYS A 178 2.85 8.35 11.04
N TRP A 179 1.54 8.33 10.71
CA TRP A 179 0.70 7.21 11.11
C TRP A 179 1.07 5.98 10.28
N VAL A 180 1.28 4.85 10.95
CA VAL A 180 1.67 3.59 10.30
C VAL A 180 0.78 2.46 10.77
N GLU A 181 0.11 1.81 9.82
CA GLU A 181 -0.49 0.50 10.01
C GLU A 181 0.15 -0.46 8.98
N VAL A 182 0.30 -1.72 9.34
CA VAL A 182 1.00 -2.70 8.50
C VAL A 182 0.05 -3.84 8.16
N THR A 183 0.04 -4.24 6.89
CA THR A 183 -0.78 -5.36 6.41
C THR A 183 0.11 -6.51 5.95
N THR A 184 -0.28 -7.74 6.33
CA THR A 184 0.33 -8.97 5.80
C THR A 184 -0.76 -9.87 5.23
N LEU A 185 -0.73 -10.08 3.92
CA LEU A 185 -1.57 -11.09 3.26
C LEU A 185 -0.98 -12.47 3.57
N ILE A 186 -1.73 -13.31 4.26
CA ILE A 186 -1.29 -14.65 4.66
C ILE A 186 -1.57 -15.62 3.51
N ILE A 187 -0.52 -16.24 2.96
CA ILE A 187 -0.60 -17.16 1.81
C ILE A 187 -0.20 -18.56 2.30
N PRO A 188 -1.13 -19.55 2.29
CA PRO A 188 -0.85 -20.90 2.74
C PRO A 188 0.37 -21.53 2.06
N GLY A 189 1.24 -22.14 2.85
CA GLY A 189 2.47 -22.79 2.38
C GLY A 189 3.57 -21.84 1.84
N LYS A 190 3.39 -20.52 1.97
CA LYS A 190 4.35 -19.52 1.48
C LYS A 190 4.94 -18.65 2.59
N ASN A 191 4.10 -17.91 3.33
CA ASN A 191 4.51 -16.97 4.37
C ASN A 191 3.72 -17.17 5.68
N ASP A 192 2.99 -18.28 5.81
CA ASP A 192 2.05 -18.58 6.88
C ASP A 192 2.63 -19.40 8.02
N SER A 193 3.95 -19.71 8.00
CA SER A 193 4.56 -20.47 9.10
C SER A 193 4.55 -19.68 10.41
N LYS A 194 4.25 -20.34 11.53
CA LYS A 194 4.26 -19.71 12.86
C LYS A 194 5.59 -19.01 13.17
N LYS A 195 6.72 -19.57 12.66
CA LYS A 195 8.06 -18.97 12.79
C LYS A 195 8.12 -17.61 12.10
N GLU A 196 7.63 -17.54 10.87
CA GLU A 196 7.67 -16.30 10.07
C GLU A 196 6.71 -15.25 10.62
N LEU A 197 5.50 -15.64 10.98
CA LEU A 197 4.54 -14.76 11.63
C LEU A 197 5.11 -14.14 12.92
N LYS A 198 5.84 -14.94 13.74
CA LYS A 198 6.55 -14.47 14.93
C LYS A 198 7.66 -13.46 14.57
N GLN A 199 8.36 -13.64 13.45
CA GLN A 199 9.38 -12.70 13.02
C GLN A 199 8.77 -11.34 12.63
N ILE A 200 7.67 -11.35 11.85
CA ILE A 200 6.92 -10.14 11.51
C ILE A 200 6.43 -9.44 12.78
N ALA A 201 5.71 -10.16 13.63
CA ALA A 201 5.14 -9.60 14.85
C ALA A 201 6.19 -8.99 15.79
N LYS A 202 7.32 -9.69 16.00
CA LYS A 202 8.44 -9.19 16.80
C LYS A 202 9.08 -7.96 16.18
N PHE A 203 9.27 -7.92 14.86
CA PHE A 203 9.80 -6.76 14.17
C PHE A 203 8.91 -5.53 14.42
N LEU A 204 7.60 -5.66 14.25
CA LEU A 204 6.66 -4.57 14.47
C LEU A 204 6.61 -4.14 15.95
N ALA A 205 6.54 -5.10 16.88
CA ALA A 205 6.52 -4.82 18.32
C ALA A 205 7.81 -4.16 18.83
N ASN A 206 8.96 -4.43 18.21
CA ASN A 206 10.23 -3.78 18.52
C ASN A 206 10.26 -2.30 18.08
N ILE A 207 9.53 -1.94 17.03
CA ILE A 207 9.35 -0.53 16.63
C ILE A 207 8.39 0.15 17.60
N SER A 208 7.21 -0.42 17.77
CA SER A 208 6.20 0.01 18.76
C SER A 208 5.13 -1.06 18.95
N LYS A 209 4.73 -1.28 20.19
CA LYS A 209 3.59 -2.14 20.52
C LYS A 209 2.24 -1.58 20.03
N ASP A 210 2.21 -0.30 19.65
CA ASP A 210 1.02 0.39 19.17
C ASP A 210 0.88 0.36 17.64
N ILE A 211 1.85 -0.21 16.90
CA ILE A 211 1.67 -0.44 15.47
C ILE A 211 0.52 -1.43 15.28
N VAL A 212 -0.46 -1.01 14.49
CA VAL A 212 -1.59 -1.87 14.11
C VAL A 212 -1.13 -2.85 13.03
N TRP A 213 -1.36 -4.14 13.26
CA TRP A 213 -1.06 -5.19 12.31
C TRP A 213 -2.34 -5.83 11.78
N HIS A 214 -2.55 -5.74 10.47
CA HIS A 214 -3.65 -6.40 9.76
C HIS A 214 -3.16 -7.70 9.14
N VAL A 215 -3.80 -8.82 9.45
CA VAL A 215 -3.56 -10.12 8.84
C VAL A 215 -4.75 -10.45 7.94
N SER A 216 -4.53 -10.47 6.64
CA SER A 216 -5.58 -10.60 5.64
C SER A 216 -5.56 -11.97 4.97
N ALA A 217 -6.74 -12.48 4.61
CA ALA A 217 -6.89 -13.73 3.89
C ALA A 217 -6.46 -13.58 2.43
N PHE A 218 -5.66 -14.53 1.96
CA PHE A 218 -5.39 -14.72 0.54
C PHE A 218 -6.51 -15.52 -0.11
N HIS A 219 -6.88 -15.13 -1.32
CA HIS A 219 -7.72 -15.90 -2.24
C HIS A 219 -6.97 -16.08 -3.57
N PRO A 220 -7.08 -17.26 -4.23
CA PRO A 220 -6.43 -17.53 -5.51
C PRO A 220 -6.68 -16.42 -6.53
N ASN A 221 -5.60 -15.87 -7.07
CA ASN A 221 -5.67 -14.79 -8.06
C ASN A 221 -4.40 -14.73 -8.92
N TYR A 222 -4.51 -14.12 -10.10
CA TYR A 222 -3.45 -13.83 -11.06
C TYR A 222 -2.64 -15.07 -11.42
N ARG A 223 -1.42 -15.24 -10.88
CA ARG A 223 -0.52 -16.39 -11.18
C ARG A 223 -0.53 -17.46 -10.09
N MET A 224 -1.32 -17.28 -9.05
CA MET A 224 -1.49 -18.23 -7.93
C MET A 224 -2.92 -18.77 -7.89
N LEU A 225 -3.42 -19.33 -8.99
CA LEU A 225 -4.77 -19.86 -9.11
C LEU A 225 -4.93 -21.23 -8.44
N ASP A 226 -3.85 -22.00 -8.34
CA ASP A 226 -3.85 -23.34 -7.76
C ASP A 226 -3.53 -23.35 -6.25
N ALA A 227 -3.32 -22.20 -5.63
CA ALA A 227 -3.08 -22.10 -4.21
C ALA A 227 -4.41 -22.11 -3.42
N GLU A 228 -4.39 -22.67 -2.21
CA GLU A 228 -5.56 -22.66 -1.35
C GLU A 228 -5.82 -21.27 -0.75
N SER A 229 -7.09 -20.95 -0.50
CA SER A 229 -7.46 -19.75 0.27
C SER A 229 -7.03 -19.89 1.72
N THR A 230 -6.74 -18.75 2.37
CA THR A 230 -6.39 -18.75 3.80
C THR A 230 -7.60 -19.12 4.65
N SER A 231 -7.42 -20.10 5.54
CA SER A 231 -8.48 -20.47 6.46
C SER A 231 -8.64 -19.46 7.60
N TYR A 232 -9.83 -19.47 8.20
CA TYR A 232 -10.11 -18.65 9.39
C TYR A 232 -9.16 -18.99 10.56
N GLU A 233 -8.89 -20.27 10.80
CA GLU A 233 -8.00 -20.76 11.85
C GLU A 233 -6.58 -20.21 11.67
N LYS A 234 -6.10 -20.13 10.43
CA LYS A 234 -4.80 -19.58 10.12
C LYS A 234 -4.72 -18.07 10.41
N LEU A 235 -5.78 -17.32 10.13
CA LEU A 235 -5.87 -15.90 10.50
C LEU A 235 -5.89 -15.74 12.03
N GLN A 236 -6.65 -16.58 12.76
CA GLN A 236 -6.68 -16.54 14.22
C GLN A 236 -5.30 -16.87 14.83
N GLU A 237 -4.60 -17.87 14.28
CA GLU A 237 -3.21 -18.18 14.68
C GLU A 237 -2.30 -16.96 14.51
N ALA A 238 -2.42 -16.25 13.40
CA ALA A 238 -1.62 -15.04 13.15
C ALA A 238 -1.93 -13.91 14.15
N VAL A 239 -3.22 -13.73 14.48
CA VAL A 239 -3.65 -12.76 15.51
C VAL A 239 -3.06 -13.10 16.88
N GLU A 240 -3.12 -14.38 17.29
CA GLU A 240 -2.56 -14.83 18.56
C GLU A 240 -1.05 -14.62 18.61
N VAL A 241 -0.34 -14.98 17.53
CA VAL A 241 1.11 -14.77 17.41
C VAL A 241 1.47 -13.28 17.55
N GLY A 242 0.67 -12.39 16.96
CA GLY A 242 0.87 -10.96 17.10
C GLY A 242 0.71 -10.47 18.54
N LYS A 243 -0.33 -10.92 19.23
CA LYS A 243 -0.58 -10.61 20.64
C LYS A 243 0.52 -11.18 21.56
N GLU A 244 0.94 -12.45 21.33
CA GLU A 244 2.06 -13.08 22.07
C GLU A 244 3.38 -12.30 21.90
N ALA A 245 3.61 -11.68 20.75
CA ALA A 245 4.77 -10.81 20.49
C ALA A 245 4.68 -9.44 21.19
N GLY A 246 3.53 -9.09 21.74
CA GLY A 246 3.29 -7.88 22.50
C GLY A 246 2.61 -6.75 21.72
N LEU A 247 2.13 -6.98 20.50
CA LEU A 247 1.32 -6.01 19.77
C LEU A 247 -0.04 -5.84 20.45
N ARG A 248 -0.48 -4.59 20.62
CA ARG A 248 -1.78 -4.27 21.23
C ARG A 248 -2.94 -4.44 20.25
N TYR A 249 -2.70 -4.23 18.98
CA TYR A 249 -3.72 -4.15 17.94
C TYR A 249 -3.36 -5.08 16.78
N VAL A 250 -4.08 -6.18 16.68
CA VAL A 250 -3.95 -7.16 15.58
C VAL A 250 -5.34 -7.51 15.09
N TYR A 251 -5.60 -7.30 13.81
CA TYR A 251 -6.91 -7.49 13.20
C TYR A 251 -6.83 -8.53 12.07
N ALA A 252 -7.79 -9.44 12.04
CA ALA A 252 -8.02 -10.37 10.95
C ALA A 252 -9.06 -9.81 9.97
N GLY A 253 -8.80 -9.97 8.64
CA GLY A 253 -9.68 -9.50 7.58
C GLY A 253 -9.52 -10.27 6.26
#